data_1218c7a10104e104db9aac844723c03f
#
_entry.id   1218c7a10104e104db9aac844723c03f
#
_cell.length_a   1.000
_cell.length_b   1.000
_cell.length_c   1.000
_cell.angle_alpha   90.00
_cell.angle_beta   90.00
_cell.angle_gamma   90.00
#
_symmetry.space_group_name_H-M   'P 1'
#
loop_
_entity.id
_entity.type
_entity.pdbx_description
1 polymer ?
#
loop_
_entity_poly.entity_id
_entity_poly.type
_entity_poly.pdbx_seq_one_letter_code
_entity_poly.pdbx_strand_id
1 'polypeptide(L)'
;MAEKDSIPKIQTDSHIEVKQVYTSCKPMNELPAKFPFTRGVQADMYRSKLWTMRQYAGFSTAEESNKRYHYLLNQGTTGLSVAFDLPTQIGYDSDHELSEGEVGKSGVAIDSLRDMEVLFDGIQLQNITTSMTINSTAAVLLSMYIALAKKQGADLSKISGTIQNDILKEYAARGTYIYPPKPSMRIITDIFDFCSREVPKWNTISVSGYHIREAGSTAVQELAFTLADGKAYLKAAIEAGLDINIFAKRISFFFNAHNNFFEEIAKFRAARRMWAAITKELGATDPKAMMLRFHTQTGGSTLTAQQPQNNIMR
;
A
#
# COMPACT_ATOMS: atom_id res chain seq x y z
N MET A 1 16.34 -50.64 -25.96
CA MET A 1 16.77 -49.51 -25.10
C MET A 1 15.56 -48.64 -24.89
N ALA A 2 14.96 -48.69 -23.73
CA ALA A 2 13.83 -47.84 -23.39
C ALA A 2 14.33 -46.38 -23.25
N GLU A 3 13.71 -45.45 -24.02
CA GLU A 3 13.89 -44.03 -23.79
C GLU A 3 13.65 -43.73 -22.33
N LYS A 4 14.65 -43.15 -21.65
CA LYS A 4 14.46 -42.58 -20.32
C LYS A 4 13.45 -41.45 -20.46
N ASP A 5 12.23 -41.66 -19.97
CA ASP A 5 11.25 -40.60 -19.82
C ASP A 5 11.92 -39.40 -19.14
N SER A 6 12.13 -38.34 -19.90
CA SER A 6 12.69 -37.11 -19.37
C SER A 6 11.67 -36.51 -18.40
N ILE A 7 12.03 -36.39 -17.13
CA ILE A 7 11.19 -35.75 -16.14
C ILE A 7 10.82 -34.34 -16.63
N PRO A 8 9.54 -34.02 -16.71
CA PRO A 8 9.11 -32.71 -17.23
C PRO A 8 9.69 -31.58 -16.38
N LYS A 9 10.23 -30.56 -17.01
CA LYS A 9 10.71 -29.35 -16.34
C LYS A 9 9.53 -28.60 -15.78
N ILE A 10 9.53 -28.38 -14.47
CA ILE A 10 8.54 -27.55 -13.79
C ILE A 10 9.10 -26.15 -13.65
N GLN A 11 8.29 -25.15 -13.96
CA GLN A 11 8.64 -23.73 -13.85
C GLN A 11 7.56 -22.98 -13.06
N THR A 12 7.98 -21.88 -12.41
CA THR A 12 7.04 -20.90 -11.82
C THR A 12 6.38 -20.06 -12.92
N ASP A 13 5.38 -19.25 -12.58
CA ASP A 13 4.74 -18.27 -13.48
C ASP A 13 5.74 -17.23 -14.03
N SER A 14 6.84 -17.02 -13.31
CA SER A 14 7.96 -16.16 -13.72
C SER A 14 9.01 -16.91 -14.57
N HIS A 15 8.69 -18.12 -15.08
CA HIS A 15 9.59 -18.97 -15.88
C HIS A 15 10.89 -19.39 -15.17
N ILE A 16 10.91 -19.37 -13.85
CA ILE A 16 12.04 -19.86 -13.05
C ILE A 16 11.93 -21.39 -12.93
N GLU A 17 12.96 -22.11 -13.37
CA GLU A 17 12.99 -23.58 -13.23
C GLU A 17 13.03 -24.01 -11.77
N VAL A 18 12.09 -24.86 -11.39
CA VAL A 18 12.04 -25.50 -10.06
C VAL A 18 12.76 -26.83 -10.14
N LYS A 19 13.85 -26.95 -9.41
CA LYS A 19 14.63 -28.19 -9.36
C LYS A 19 13.84 -29.28 -8.65
N GLN A 20 13.98 -30.52 -9.14
CA GLN A 20 13.37 -31.69 -8.50
C GLN A 20 13.80 -31.87 -7.04
N VAL A 21 15.06 -31.56 -6.72
CA VAL A 21 15.65 -31.67 -5.37
C VAL A 21 16.61 -30.50 -5.14
N TYR A 22 16.54 -29.90 -3.97
CA TYR A 22 17.49 -28.90 -3.48
C TYR A 22 18.35 -29.55 -2.39
N THR A 23 19.59 -29.88 -2.71
CA THR A 23 20.50 -30.66 -1.85
C THR A 23 21.42 -29.81 -0.99
N SER A 24 21.54 -28.51 -1.26
CA SER A 24 22.37 -27.60 -0.48
C SER A 24 21.72 -26.23 -0.33
N CYS A 25 21.57 -25.75 0.89
CA CYS A 25 21.36 -24.33 1.18
C CYS A 25 22.58 -23.84 1.97
N LYS A 26 23.19 -22.76 1.53
CA LYS A 26 24.15 -22.04 2.38
C LYS A 26 23.36 -21.45 3.56
N PRO A 27 23.72 -21.73 4.81
CA PRO A 27 23.04 -21.10 5.94
C PRO A 27 23.20 -19.59 5.82
N MET A 28 22.08 -18.88 5.70
CA MET A 28 22.09 -17.43 5.75
C MET A 28 22.04 -17.00 7.23
N ASN A 29 23.15 -16.52 7.77
CA ASN A 29 23.23 -15.97 9.12
C ASN A 29 22.60 -14.56 9.22
N GLU A 30 21.59 -14.28 8.40
CA GLU A 30 20.85 -13.03 8.44
C GLU A 30 19.82 -13.06 9.56
N LEU A 31 19.81 -12.05 10.42
CA LEU A 31 18.83 -11.89 11.49
C LEU A 31 17.73 -10.90 11.10
N PRO A 32 16.51 -11.04 11.64
CA PRO A 32 15.48 -10.02 11.52
C PRO A 32 16.00 -8.66 12.05
N ALA A 33 15.48 -7.56 11.51
CA ALA A 33 15.87 -6.18 11.82
C ALA A 33 17.36 -5.82 11.57
N LYS A 34 18.12 -6.70 10.92
CA LYS A 34 19.49 -6.43 10.50
C LYS A 34 19.57 -6.27 9.00
N PHE A 35 20.32 -5.26 8.54
CA PHE A 35 20.56 -5.05 7.12
C PHE A 35 21.08 -6.35 6.46
N PRO A 36 20.57 -6.74 5.30
CA PRO A 36 19.62 -6.07 4.41
C PRO A 36 18.11 -6.41 4.68
N PHE A 37 17.72 -6.74 5.88
CA PHE A 37 16.36 -6.98 6.36
C PHE A 37 15.63 -8.14 5.69
N THR A 38 16.31 -9.06 5.05
CA THR A 38 15.74 -10.18 4.28
C THR A 38 14.73 -10.99 5.09
N ARG A 39 14.98 -11.19 6.41
CA ARG A 39 14.13 -11.98 7.30
C ARG A 39 13.04 -11.17 8.02
N GLY A 40 12.95 -9.89 7.77
CA GLY A 40 11.95 -9.01 8.36
C GLY A 40 12.53 -7.74 8.96
N VAL A 41 11.67 -6.75 9.16
CA VAL A 41 12.04 -5.40 9.63
C VAL A 41 11.98 -5.26 11.17
N GLN A 42 11.32 -6.18 11.88
CA GLN A 42 11.23 -6.20 13.34
C GLN A 42 12.10 -7.33 13.92
N ALA A 43 12.75 -7.09 15.06
CA ALA A 43 13.68 -8.04 15.67
C ALA A 43 13.02 -9.38 16.06
N ASP A 44 11.82 -9.31 16.59
CA ASP A 44 11.00 -10.43 17.05
C ASP A 44 9.67 -10.55 16.29
N MET A 45 9.56 -9.80 15.17
CA MET A 45 8.39 -9.73 14.30
C MET A 45 7.12 -9.37 15.08
N TYR A 46 6.14 -10.27 15.18
CA TYR A 46 4.84 -10.00 15.80
C TYR A 46 4.73 -10.44 17.26
N ARG A 47 5.83 -10.80 17.93
CA ARG A 47 5.79 -11.23 19.33
C ARG A 47 5.65 -10.06 20.29
N SER A 48 6.38 -8.97 20.08
CA SER A 48 6.28 -7.75 20.90
C SER A 48 5.05 -6.92 20.58
N LYS A 49 4.63 -6.88 19.32
CA LYS A 49 3.49 -6.09 18.87
C LYS A 49 2.76 -6.80 17.75
N LEU A 50 1.50 -7.05 17.96
CA LEU A 50 0.63 -7.61 16.92
C LEU A 50 0.41 -6.59 15.79
N TRP A 51 -0.03 -7.09 14.66
CA TRP A 51 -0.43 -6.27 13.52
C TRP A 51 -1.67 -5.44 13.83
N THR A 52 -1.85 -4.36 13.11
CA THR A 52 -3.08 -3.56 13.16
C THR A 52 -4.21 -4.31 12.46
N MET A 53 -5.33 -4.49 13.14
CA MET A 53 -6.53 -5.06 12.55
C MET A 53 -7.32 -3.95 11.86
N ARG A 54 -7.56 -4.11 10.56
CA ARG A 54 -8.35 -3.19 9.72
C ARG A 54 -9.28 -3.94 8.83
N GLN A 55 -10.43 -3.34 8.56
CA GLN A 55 -11.34 -3.76 7.53
C GLN A 55 -11.49 -2.63 6.51
N TYR A 56 -11.32 -2.93 5.23
CA TYR A 56 -11.59 -2.00 4.15
C TYR A 56 -13.08 -1.75 4.07
N ALA A 57 -13.51 -0.53 4.29
CA ALA A 57 -14.92 -0.19 4.40
C ALA A 57 -15.18 1.24 3.89
N GLY A 58 -16.29 1.38 3.20
CA GLY A 58 -16.84 2.60 2.64
C GLY A 58 -17.90 2.22 1.64
N PHE A 59 -19.08 2.80 1.75
CA PHE A 59 -20.19 2.57 0.85
C PHE A 59 -21.23 3.69 1.02
N SER A 60 -21.98 3.96 -0.03
CA SER A 60 -23.09 4.88 0.01
C SER A 60 -22.68 6.27 0.53
N THR A 61 -23.34 6.79 1.54
CA THR A 61 -23.10 8.11 2.10
C THR A 61 -22.09 8.11 3.24
N ALA A 62 -21.61 9.30 3.61
CA ALA A 62 -20.72 9.49 4.75
C ALA A 62 -21.37 9.02 6.06
N GLU A 63 -22.69 9.25 6.25
CA GLU A 63 -23.44 8.84 7.44
C GLU A 63 -23.52 7.31 7.58
N GLU A 64 -23.79 6.58 6.48
CA GLU A 64 -23.85 5.13 6.52
C GLU A 64 -22.49 4.51 6.78
N SER A 65 -21.46 5.06 6.14
CA SER A 65 -20.08 4.65 6.36
C SER A 65 -19.60 4.96 7.79
N ASN A 66 -20.01 6.10 8.37
CA ASN A 66 -19.73 6.43 9.78
C ASN A 66 -20.31 5.41 10.75
N LYS A 67 -21.59 5.02 10.57
CA LYS A 67 -22.23 3.95 11.37
C LYS A 67 -21.43 2.65 11.30
N ARG A 68 -20.94 2.29 10.10
CA ARG A 68 -20.09 1.12 9.91
C ARG A 68 -18.77 1.24 10.65
N TYR A 69 -18.13 2.41 10.64
CA TYR A 69 -16.88 2.64 11.36
C TYR A 69 -17.04 2.50 12.85
N HIS A 70 -18.09 3.08 13.44
CA HIS A 70 -18.42 2.89 14.85
C HIS A 70 -18.63 1.41 15.20
N TYR A 71 -19.36 0.67 14.35
CA TYR A 71 -19.55 -0.76 14.54
C TYR A 71 -18.19 -1.51 14.54
N LEU A 72 -17.32 -1.23 13.56
CA LEU A 72 -16.02 -1.89 13.46
C LEU A 72 -15.12 -1.60 14.66
N LEU A 73 -15.06 -0.35 15.10
CA LEU A 73 -14.30 0.04 16.29
C LEU A 73 -14.82 -0.66 17.55
N ASN A 74 -16.15 -0.78 17.71
CA ASN A 74 -16.77 -1.52 18.80
C ASN A 74 -16.50 -3.04 18.74
N GLN A 75 -16.21 -3.60 17.56
CA GLN A 75 -15.81 -5.00 17.37
C GLN A 75 -14.29 -5.22 17.57
N GLY A 76 -13.56 -4.22 18.03
CA GLY A 76 -12.12 -4.34 18.33
C GLY A 76 -11.18 -4.07 17.16
N THR A 77 -11.67 -3.52 16.06
CA THR A 77 -10.81 -3.01 14.98
C THR A 77 -9.93 -1.88 15.51
N THR A 78 -8.63 -1.93 15.24
CA THR A 78 -7.63 -1.00 15.81
C THR A 78 -7.23 0.14 14.86
N GLY A 79 -7.85 0.19 13.68
CA GLY A 79 -7.65 1.23 12.68
C GLY A 79 -8.70 1.15 11.59
N LEU A 80 -8.93 2.24 10.90
CA LEU A 80 -9.88 2.34 9.81
C LEU A 80 -9.18 2.28 8.45
N SER A 81 -9.87 1.75 7.45
CA SER A 81 -9.42 1.77 6.06
C SER A 81 -10.57 2.24 5.18
N VAL A 82 -10.43 3.43 4.60
CA VAL A 82 -11.48 4.10 3.84
C VAL A 82 -11.45 3.66 2.39
N ALA A 83 -12.59 3.16 1.91
CA ALA A 83 -12.88 2.95 0.51
C ALA A 83 -13.65 4.16 -0.02
N PHE A 84 -13.10 4.89 -0.98
CA PHE A 84 -13.77 5.98 -1.68
C PHE A 84 -14.41 5.48 -2.97
N ASP A 85 -15.53 6.06 -3.36
CA ASP A 85 -16.19 5.74 -4.62
C ASP A 85 -15.39 6.24 -5.84
N LEU A 86 -15.82 5.83 -7.03
CA LEU A 86 -15.10 6.17 -8.25
C LEU A 86 -15.10 7.68 -8.54
N PRO A 87 -16.21 8.44 -8.40
CA PRO A 87 -16.19 9.89 -8.59
C PRO A 87 -15.16 10.58 -7.70
N THR A 88 -15.14 10.31 -6.40
CA THR A 88 -14.13 10.83 -5.47
C THR A 88 -12.70 10.50 -5.91
N GLN A 89 -12.46 9.30 -6.44
CA GLN A 89 -11.12 8.87 -6.88
C GLN A 89 -10.64 9.61 -8.13
N ILE A 90 -11.54 9.97 -9.05
CA ILE A 90 -11.22 10.64 -10.32
C ILE A 90 -11.49 12.14 -10.30
N GLY A 91 -11.93 12.69 -9.15
CA GLY A 91 -12.06 14.12 -8.91
C GLY A 91 -13.32 14.76 -9.44
N TYR A 92 -14.42 13.99 -9.50
CA TYR A 92 -15.75 14.51 -9.78
C TYR A 92 -16.58 14.61 -8.51
N ASP A 93 -17.38 15.66 -8.39
CA ASP A 93 -18.40 15.77 -7.36
C ASP A 93 -19.59 14.83 -7.69
N SER A 94 -20.37 14.49 -6.68
CA SER A 94 -21.47 13.53 -6.80
C SER A 94 -22.59 13.98 -7.75
N ASP A 95 -22.76 15.28 -7.97
CA ASP A 95 -23.73 15.88 -8.88
C ASP A 95 -23.24 16.05 -10.33
N HIS A 96 -21.99 15.66 -10.61
CA HIS A 96 -21.44 15.72 -11.96
C HIS A 96 -22.09 14.64 -12.85
N GLU A 97 -22.37 14.96 -14.12
CA GLU A 97 -23.06 14.05 -15.07
C GLU A 97 -22.35 12.68 -15.22
N LEU A 98 -21.00 12.65 -15.16
CA LEU A 98 -20.22 11.42 -15.25
C LEU A 98 -20.20 10.60 -13.94
N SER A 99 -20.76 11.12 -12.87
CA SER A 99 -20.88 10.42 -11.59
C SER A 99 -22.16 9.59 -11.46
N GLU A 100 -23.13 9.77 -12.40
CA GLU A 100 -24.41 9.08 -12.38
C GLU A 100 -24.21 7.54 -12.35
N GLY A 101 -24.83 6.89 -11.38
CA GLY A 101 -24.76 5.44 -11.20
C GLY A 101 -23.47 4.91 -10.53
N GLU A 102 -22.50 5.75 -10.22
CA GLU A 102 -21.26 5.36 -9.55
C GLU A 102 -21.09 5.94 -8.14
N VAL A 103 -21.90 6.95 -7.78
CA VAL A 103 -21.88 7.60 -6.46
C VAL A 103 -22.18 6.59 -5.35
N GLY A 104 -21.29 6.43 -4.39
CA GLY A 104 -21.44 5.55 -3.24
C GLY A 104 -21.42 4.05 -3.54
N LYS A 105 -21.18 3.62 -4.79
CA LYS A 105 -21.30 2.21 -5.22
C LYS A 105 -20.11 1.35 -4.79
N SER A 106 -18.90 1.81 -5.02
CA SER A 106 -17.66 1.06 -4.71
C SER A 106 -16.89 1.60 -3.49
N GLY A 107 -17.46 2.59 -2.83
CA GLY A 107 -16.87 3.28 -1.69
C GLY A 107 -17.77 4.41 -1.23
N VAL A 108 -17.32 5.21 -0.27
CA VAL A 108 -18.03 6.39 0.22
C VAL A 108 -17.76 7.59 -0.69
N ALA A 109 -18.82 8.34 -1.02
CA ALA A 109 -18.74 9.62 -1.72
C ALA A 109 -18.30 10.72 -0.75
N ILE A 110 -17.26 11.47 -1.13
CA ILE A 110 -16.74 12.62 -0.37
C ILE A 110 -16.49 13.79 -1.33
N ASP A 111 -17.38 14.74 -1.33
CA ASP A 111 -17.30 15.93 -2.18
C ASP A 111 -16.69 17.12 -1.45
N SER A 112 -16.84 17.17 -0.12
CA SER A 112 -16.47 18.33 0.68
C SER A 112 -15.88 17.98 2.04
N LEU A 113 -15.32 19.01 2.73
CA LEU A 113 -14.92 18.87 4.13
C LEU A 113 -16.10 18.46 5.03
N ARG A 114 -17.34 18.86 4.68
CA ARG A 114 -18.52 18.49 5.46
C ARG A 114 -18.76 16.97 5.44
N ASP A 115 -18.59 16.32 4.31
CA ASP A 115 -18.72 14.86 4.19
C ASP A 115 -17.63 14.15 5.00
N MET A 116 -16.40 14.69 4.99
CA MET A 116 -15.31 14.19 5.83
C MET A 116 -15.63 14.33 7.33
N GLU A 117 -16.25 15.44 7.74
CA GLU A 117 -16.70 15.65 9.11
C GLU A 117 -17.76 14.63 9.53
N VAL A 118 -18.74 14.39 8.65
CA VAL A 118 -19.80 13.39 8.88
C VAL A 118 -19.21 11.97 8.92
N LEU A 119 -18.30 11.64 7.98
CA LEU A 119 -17.65 10.34 7.94
C LEU A 119 -16.94 9.95 9.24
N PHE A 120 -16.30 10.93 9.90
CA PHE A 120 -15.57 10.73 11.15
C PHE A 120 -16.26 11.33 12.38
N ASP A 121 -17.57 11.61 12.30
CA ASP A 121 -18.31 12.14 13.45
C ASP A 121 -18.23 11.18 14.64
N GLY A 122 -17.94 11.73 15.82
CA GLY A 122 -17.73 10.96 17.05
C GLY A 122 -16.43 10.15 17.11
N ILE A 123 -15.58 10.19 16.10
CA ILE A 123 -14.31 9.44 16.03
C ILE A 123 -13.13 10.40 16.19
N GLN A 124 -12.37 10.25 17.27
CA GLN A 124 -11.19 11.07 17.56
C GLN A 124 -9.99 10.60 16.72
N LEU A 125 -9.58 11.38 15.71
CA LEU A 125 -8.57 11.01 14.74
C LEU A 125 -7.18 10.75 15.34
N GLN A 126 -6.82 11.40 16.44
CA GLN A 126 -5.55 11.17 17.12
C GLN A 126 -5.45 9.82 17.84
N ASN A 127 -6.60 9.14 18.09
CA ASN A 127 -6.66 7.88 18.82
C ASN A 127 -6.70 6.65 17.92
N ILE A 128 -6.85 6.86 16.62
CA ILE A 128 -6.92 5.78 15.62
C ILE A 128 -5.85 5.94 14.55
N THR A 129 -5.64 4.90 13.76
CA THR A 129 -4.87 4.99 12.53
C THR A 129 -5.82 4.85 11.34
N THR A 130 -5.69 5.72 10.33
CA THR A 130 -6.56 5.70 9.15
C THR A 130 -5.76 5.43 7.89
N SER A 131 -6.20 4.46 7.09
CA SER A 131 -5.68 4.19 5.76
C SER A 131 -6.66 4.71 4.72
N MET A 132 -6.19 5.43 3.71
CA MET A 132 -7.01 5.95 2.62
C MET A 132 -6.49 5.43 1.29
N THR A 133 -7.33 4.66 0.58
CA THR A 133 -7.01 4.13 -0.75
C THR A 133 -7.40 5.16 -1.80
N ILE A 134 -6.54 6.15 -1.98
CA ILE A 134 -6.76 7.28 -2.85
C ILE A 134 -5.43 7.72 -3.49
N ASN A 135 -5.46 8.14 -4.74
CA ASN A 135 -4.27 8.46 -5.54
C ASN A 135 -4.34 9.89 -6.12
N SER A 136 -5.00 10.12 -7.23
CA SER A 136 -5.00 11.43 -7.92
C SER A 136 -5.54 12.56 -7.06
N THR A 137 -6.59 12.32 -6.27
CA THR A 137 -7.21 13.27 -5.34
C THR A 137 -6.64 13.19 -3.92
N ALA A 138 -5.56 12.43 -3.72
CA ALA A 138 -4.95 12.18 -2.42
C ALA A 138 -4.61 13.46 -1.64
N ALA A 139 -4.09 14.49 -2.31
CA ALA A 139 -3.74 15.76 -1.68
C ALA A 139 -4.97 16.45 -1.07
N VAL A 140 -6.09 16.44 -1.78
CA VAL A 140 -7.35 17.06 -1.34
C VAL A 140 -7.92 16.31 -0.16
N LEU A 141 -8.07 14.98 -0.26
CA LEU A 141 -8.63 14.15 0.82
C LEU A 141 -7.76 14.19 2.09
N LEU A 142 -6.43 14.19 1.95
CA LEU A 142 -5.52 14.36 3.08
C LEU A 142 -5.66 15.74 3.72
N SER A 143 -5.82 16.79 2.92
CA SER A 143 -6.03 18.15 3.43
C SER A 143 -7.33 18.27 4.22
N MET A 144 -8.43 17.67 3.72
CA MET A 144 -9.71 17.59 4.45
C MET A 144 -9.56 16.82 5.77
N TYR A 145 -8.85 15.70 5.76
CA TYR A 145 -8.60 14.89 6.97
C TYR A 145 -7.80 15.68 8.03
N ILE A 146 -6.78 16.41 7.60
CA ILE A 146 -5.97 17.25 8.51
C ILE A 146 -6.77 18.46 9.00
N ALA A 147 -7.59 19.07 8.14
CA ALA A 147 -8.49 20.16 8.55
C ALA A 147 -9.48 19.69 9.62
N LEU A 148 -10.06 18.51 9.45
CA LEU A 148 -10.92 17.90 10.46
C LEU A 148 -10.14 17.61 11.76
N ALA A 149 -8.92 17.07 11.68
CA ALA A 149 -8.10 16.84 12.86
C ALA A 149 -7.84 18.14 13.65
N LYS A 150 -7.56 19.24 12.94
CA LYS A 150 -7.42 20.58 13.56
C LYS A 150 -8.73 21.05 14.21
N LYS A 151 -9.87 20.86 13.56
CA LYS A 151 -11.19 21.18 14.14
C LYS A 151 -11.50 20.39 15.42
N GLN A 152 -11.04 19.13 15.50
CA GLN A 152 -11.13 18.29 16.70
C GLN A 152 -10.14 18.69 17.80
N GLY A 153 -9.25 19.67 17.58
CA GLY A 153 -8.19 20.05 18.52
C GLY A 153 -7.10 18.98 18.67
N ALA A 154 -6.96 18.11 17.66
CA ALA A 154 -5.99 17.03 17.71
C ALA A 154 -4.55 17.54 17.59
N ASP A 155 -3.64 16.92 18.33
CA ASP A 155 -2.20 17.09 18.16
C ASP A 155 -1.76 16.41 16.84
N LEU A 156 -1.39 17.22 15.84
CA LEU A 156 -0.98 16.71 14.53
C LEU A 156 0.21 15.77 14.60
N SER A 157 1.08 15.91 15.59
CA SER A 157 2.21 14.98 15.81
C SER A 157 1.76 13.57 16.20
N LYS A 158 0.50 13.39 16.64
CA LYS A 158 -0.10 12.10 16.97
C LYS A 158 -0.90 11.49 15.84
N ILE A 159 -1.35 12.30 14.87
CA ILE A 159 -2.09 11.83 13.71
C ILE A 159 -1.24 10.82 12.95
N SER A 160 -1.80 9.64 12.73
CA SER A 160 -1.12 8.55 12.06
C SER A 160 -2.04 7.82 11.08
N GLY A 161 -1.49 7.41 9.96
CA GLY A 161 -2.24 6.76 8.91
C GLY A 161 -1.38 6.52 7.69
N THR A 162 -2.06 6.24 6.59
CA THR A 162 -1.44 6.02 5.29
C THR A 162 -2.36 6.54 4.20
N ILE A 163 -1.82 7.26 3.25
CA ILE A 163 -2.48 7.57 1.99
C ILE A 163 -1.77 6.80 0.87
N GLN A 164 -2.52 6.19 -0.06
CA GLN A 164 -1.88 5.36 -1.09
C GLN A 164 -1.01 6.21 -2.00
N ASN A 165 -1.55 7.27 -2.62
CA ASN A 165 -0.79 8.33 -3.29
C ASN A 165 0.25 7.82 -4.32
N ASP A 166 0.00 6.65 -4.91
CA ASP A 166 0.88 6.02 -5.89
C ASP A 166 0.35 6.26 -7.31
N ILE A 167 0.86 7.31 -7.94
CA ILE A 167 0.37 7.71 -9.26
C ILE A 167 1.02 6.92 -10.40
N LEU A 168 2.26 6.45 -10.24
CA LEU A 168 2.95 5.71 -11.30
C LEU A 168 2.23 4.40 -11.65
N LYS A 169 1.72 3.68 -10.64
CA LYS A 169 0.92 2.48 -10.90
C LYS A 169 -0.43 2.79 -11.56
N GLU A 170 -0.96 4.01 -11.39
CA GLU A 170 -2.17 4.41 -12.11
C GLU A 170 -1.92 4.52 -13.62
N TYR A 171 -0.78 5.08 -14.02
CA TYR A 171 -0.40 5.11 -15.44
C TYR A 171 -0.07 3.72 -15.99
N ALA A 172 0.55 2.85 -15.17
CA ALA A 172 1.01 1.54 -15.60
C ALA A 172 -0.08 0.47 -15.65
N ALA A 173 -1.05 0.49 -14.72
CA ALA A 173 -1.93 -0.66 -14.50
C ALA A 173 -3.41 -0.32 -14.25
N ARG A 174 -3.75 0.80 -13.56
CA ARG A 174 -5.12 1.01 -13.09
C ARG A 174 -5.92 2.05 -13.86
N GLY A 175 -5.30 3.12 -14.32
CA GLY A 175 -5.89 4.11 -15.23
C GLY A 175 -6.70 5.24 -14.57
N THR A 176 -6.75 5.36 -13.24
CA THR A 176 -7.49 6.43 -12.54
C THR A 176 -6.58 7.63 -12.21
N TYR A 177 -6.01 8.24 -13.21
CA TYR A 177 -5.21 9.46 -13.07
C TYR A 177 -5.94 10.70 -13.62
N ILE A 178 -5.63 11.88 -13.09
CA ILE A 178 -6.21 13.17 -13.48
C ILE A 178 -5.15 14.02 -14.18
N TYR A 179 -3.96 14.15 -13.60
CA TYR A 179 -2.90 15.02 -14.08
C TYR A 179 -1.84 14.24 -14.87
N PRO A 180 -1.11 14.92 -15.78
CA PRO A 180 0.07 14.33 -16.42
C PRO A 180 1.15 13.93 -15.39
N PRO A 181 2.13 13.05 -15.76
CA PRO A 181 3.10 12.52 -14.81
C PRO A 181 3.91 13.57 -14.04
N LYS A 182 4.41 14.62 -14.72
CA LYS A 182 5.25 15.64 -14.08
C LYS A 182 4.54 16.46 -13.00
N PRO A 183 3.33 17.04 -13.24
CA PRO A 183 2.55 17.66 -12.16
C PRO A 183 2.19 16.70 -11.03
N SER A 184 1.84 15.46 -11.34
CA SER A 184 1.52 14.43 -10.32
C SER A 184 2.70 14.15 -9.41
N MET A 185 3.90 13.99 -9.97
CA MET A 185 5.13 13.78 -9.19
C MET A 185 5.44 14.96 -8.27
N ARG A 186 5.20 16.20 -8.73
CA ARG A 186 5.34 17.41 -7.90
C ARG A 186 4.39 17.38 -6.72
N ILE A 187 3.11 17.07 -6.92
CA ILE A 187 2.12 16.98 -5.83
C ILE A 187 2.56 15.92 -4.80
N ILE A 188 3.10 14.79 -5.25
CA ILE A 188 3.58 13.74 -4.33
C ILE A 188 4.75 14.24 -3.49
N THR A 189 5.72 14.93 -4.08
CA THR A 189 6.86 15.48 -3.32
C THR A 189 6.43 16.59 -2.37
N ASP A 190 5.45 17.42 -2.75
CA ASP A 190 4.86 18.43 -1.86
C ASP A 190 4.16 17.79 -0.65
N ILE A 191 3.45 16.65 -0.85
CA ILE A 191 2.87 15.87 0.26
C ILE A 191 3.97 15.31 1.16
N PHE A 192 5.08 14.81 0.62
CA PHE A 192 6.20 14.28 1.42
C PHE A 192 6.79 15.39 2.30
N ASP A 193 7.06 16.56 1.74
CA ASP A 193 7.57 17.70 2.47
C ASP A 193 6.60 18.16 3.57
N PHE A 194 5.34 18.40 3.22
CA PHE A 194 4.32 18.81 4.17
C PHE A 194 4.18 17.82 5.34
N CYS A 195 4.02 16.54 5.04
CA CYS A 195 3.82 15.53 6.07
C CYS A 195 5.05 15.35 6.96
N SER A 196 6.26 15.50 6.42
CA SER A 196 7.50 15.40 7.21
C SER A 196 7.57 16.45 8.32
N ARG A 197 6.98 17.62 8.09
CA ARG A 197 6.96 18.76 9.03
C ARG A 197 5.74 18.76 9.93
N GLU A 198 4.54 18.58 9.37
CA GLU A 198 3.27 18.81 10.06
C GLU A 198 2.65 17.56 10.69
N VAL A 199 2.79 16.40 10.03
CA VAL A 199 2.20 15.13 10.46
C VAL A 199 3.21 13.98 10.39
N PRO A 200 4.28 14.00 11.20
CA PRO A 200 5.46 13.16 11.03
C PRO A 200 5.23 11.66 11.19
N LYS A 201 4.04 11.24 11.67
CA LYS A 201 3.65 9.83 11.76
C LYS A 201 2.84 9.33 10.56
N TRP A 202 2.55 10.20 9.59
CA TRP A 202 1.79 9.83 8.41
C TRP A 202 2.66 9.12 7.37
N ASN A 203 2.21 7.97 6.86
CA ASN A 203 2.84 7.31 5.73
C ASN A 203 2.34 7.97 4.44
N THR A 204 3.23 8.63 3.75
CA THR A 204 2.93 9.56 2.65
C THR A 204 2.64 8.88 1.33
N ILE A 205 3.00 7.60 1.21
CA ILE A 205 2.77 6.79 0.02
C ILE A 205 2.74 5.29 0.38
N SER A 206 1.98 4.53 -0.40
CA SER A 206 2.01 3.08 -0.42
C SER A 206 2.19 2.61 -1.86
N VAL A 207 3.44 2.34 -2.25
CA VAL A 207 3.80 1.94 -3.62
C VAL A 207 3.24 0.56 -3.90
N SER A 208 2.41 0.43 -4.94
CA SER A 208 1.51 -0.72 -5.11
C SER A 208 1.92 -1.64 -6.25
N GLY A 209 2.52 -2.77 -5.94
CA GLY A 209 2.69 -3.90 -6.85
C GLY A 209 1.42 -4.71 -7.07
N TYR A 210 0.47 -4.68 -6.12
CA TYR A 210 -0.76 -5.45 -6.18
C TYR A 210 -1.51 -5.26 -7.51
N HIS A 211 -1.75 -4.01 -7.91
CA HIS A 211 -2.50 -3.70 -9.14
C HIS A 211 -1.73 -4.12 -10.40
N ILE A 212 -0.41 -4.01 -10.39
CA ILE A 212 0.45 -4.47 -11.47
C ILE A 212 0.34 -6.00 -11.63
N ARG A 213 0.30 -6.74 -10.50
CA ARG A 213 0.12 -8.19 -10.49
C ARG A 213 -1.26 -8.59 -11.01
N GLU A 214 -2.32 -7.92 -10.55
CA GLU A 214 -3.70 -8.16 -11.01
C GLU A 214 -3.90 -7.82 -12.49
N ALA A 215 -3.11 -6.89 -13.05
CA ALA A 215 -3.06 -6.60 -14.48
C ALA A 215 -2.35 -7.68 -15.31
N GLY A 216 -1.85 -8.76 -14.69
CA GLY A 216 -1.30 -9.93 -15.36
C GLY A 216 0.22 -10.06 -15.33
N SER A 217 0.94 -9.26 -14.54
CA SER A 217 2.39 -9.41 -14.41
C SER A 217 2.75 -10.69 -13.62
N THR A 218 3.96 -11.20 -13.85
CA THR A 218 4.55 -12.26 -13.02
C THR A 218 5.01 -11.69 -11.67
N ALA A 219 5.33 -12.56 -10.70
CA ALA A 219 5.86 -12.14 -9.40
C ALA A 219 7.18 -11.34 -9.53
N VAL A 220 8.03 -11.72 -10.49
CA VAL A 220 9.28 -11.00 -10.77
C VAL A 220 9.01 -9.62 -11.36
N GLN A 221 8.07 -9.50 -12.30
CA GLN A 221 7.67 -8.23 -12.91
C GLN A 221 6.99 -7.32 -11.90
N GLU A 222 6.07 -7.85 -11.07
CA GLU A 222 5.47 -7.11 -9.95
C GLU A 222 6.56 -6.46 -9.11
N LEU A 223 7.52 -7.26 -8.63
CA LEU A 223 8.60 -6.75 -7.79
C LEU A 223 9.47 -5.71 -8.50
N ALA A 224 9.87 -5.99 -9.74
CA ALA A 224 10.75 -5.12 -10.51
C ALA A 224 10.10 -3.74 -10.76
N PHE A 225 8.85 -3.72 -11.22
CA PHE A 225 8.13 -2.48 -11.51
C PHE A 225 7.82 -1.70 -10.23
N THR A 226 7.38 -2.38 -9.18
CA THR A 226 7.11 -1.72 -7.88
C THR A 226 8.35 -1.05 -7.29
N LEU A 227 9.51 -1.72 -7.34
CA LEU A 227 10.75 -1.14 -6.86
C LEU A 227 11.29 -0.04 -7.79
N ALA A 228 11.02 -0.11 -9.10
CA ALA A 228 11.33 0.96 -10.04
C ALA A 228 10.51 2.22 -9.74
N ASP A 229 9.20 2.07 -9.50
CA ASP A 229 8.32 3.16 -9.07
C ASP A 229 8.79 3.76 -7.75
N GLY A 230 9.09 2.92 -6.75
CA GLY A 230 9.65 3.36 -5.47
C GLY A 230 10.96 4.13 -5.63
N LYS A 231 11.86 3.67 -6.52
CA LYS A 231 13.13 4.37 -6.83
C LYS A 231 12.87 5.71 -7.52
N ALA A 232 11.85 5.80 -8.38
CA ALA A 232 11.47 7.05 -9.03
C ALA A 232 10.95 8.07 -8.02
N TYR A 233 10.11 7.67 -7.06
CA TYR A 233 9.66 8.53 -5.97
C TYR A 233 10.80 9.00 -5.08
N LEU A 234 11.75 8.11 -4.72
CA LEU A 234 12.93 8.49 -3.95
C LEU A 234 13.74 9.57 -4.67
N LYS A 235 14.02 9.38 -5.96
CA LYS A 235 14.78 10.33 -6.76
C LYS A 235 14.07 11.69 -6.85
N ALA A 236 12.77 11.71 -7.16
CA ALA A 236 12.00 12.94 -7.24
C ALA A 236 12.01 13.72 -5.91
N ALA A 237 11.92 13.03 -4.78
CA ALA A 237 11.97 13.67 -3.47
C ALA A 237 13.37 14.22 -3.14
N ILE A 238 14.43 13.49 -3.48
CA ILE A 238 15.83 13.95 -3.33
C ILE A 238 16.10 15.18 -4.22
N GLU A 239 15.64 15.15 -5.47
CA GLU A 239 15.76 16.27 -6.41
C GLU A 239 14.97 17.51 -5.93
N ALA A 240 13.87 17.32 -5.20
CA ALA A 240 13.14 18.39 -4.52
C ALA A 240 13.82 18.89 -3.23
N GLY A 241 15.00 18.35 -2.86
CA GLY A 241 15.79 18.77 -1.70
C GLY A 241 15.41 18.11 -0.38
N LEU A 242 14.60 17.04 -0.39
CA LEU A 242 14.18 16.35 0.83
C LEU A 242 15.25 15.36 1.32
N ASP A 243 15.39 15.23 2.65
CA ASP A 243 16.30 14.26 3.26
C ASP A 243 15.73 12.85 3.23
N ILE A 244 16.42 11.95 2.52
CA ILE A 244 16.05 10.53 2.40
C ILE A 244 15.93 9.84 3.77
N ASN A 245 16.73 10.24 4.76
CA ASN A 245 16.66 9.68 6.11
C ASN A 245 15.40 10.10 6.88
N ILE A 246 14.67 11.11 6.39
CA ILE A 246 13.41 11.54 6.97
C ILE A 246 12.23 10.93 6.21
N PHE A 247 12.07 11.25 4.92
CA PHE A 247 10.87 10.87 4.18
C PHE A 247 10.80 9.38 3.86
N ALA A 248 11.94 8.69 3.59
CA ALA A 248 11.91 7.28 3.24
C ALA A 248 11.39 6.37 4.39
N LYS A 249 11.48 6.81 5.65
CA LYS A 249 10.84 6.13 6.79
C LYS A 249 9.32 6.03 6.66
N ARG A 250 8.71 6.85 5.83
CA ARG A 250 7.26 6.95 5.64
C ARG A 250 6.77 6.37 4.32
N ILE A 251 7.67 5.83 3.53
CA ILE A 251 7.31 5.03 2.36
C ILE A 251 6.90 3.63 2.82
N SER A 252 5.74 3.19 2.37
CA SER A 252 5.23 1.83 2.54
C SER A 252 4.94 1.20 1.19
N PHE A 253 4.66 -0.10 1.18
CA PHE A 253 4.41 -0.85 -0.03
C PHE A 253 3.16 -1.72 0.09
N PHE A 254 2.64 -2.12 -1.04
CA PHE A 254 1.51 -3.02 -1.14
C PHE A 254 1.77 -4.06 -2.22
N PHE A 255 1.87 -5.33 -1.83
CA PHE A 255 2.11 -6.45 -2.72
C PHE A 255 0.92 -7.41 -2.80
N ASN A 256 0.87 -8.17 -3.88
CA ASN A 256 -0.03 -9.30 -4.06
C ASN A 256 0.52 -10.54 -3.32
N ALA A 257 -0.35 -11.41 -2.83
CA ALA A 257 -0.03 -12.76 -2.42
C ALA A 257 -0.78 -13.73 -3.32
N HIS A 258 -0.03 -14.44 -4.16
CA HIS A 258 -0.56 -15.34 -5.17
C HIS A 258 -0.37 -16.82 -4.77
N ASN A 259 -0.79 -17.77 -5.62
CA ASN A 259 -0.86 -19.20 -5.32
C ASN A 259 0.50 -19.90 -5.22
N ASN A 260 1.55 -19.38 -5.86
CA ASN A 260 2.86 -20.03 -5.83
C ASN A 260 3.59 -19.72 -4.52
N PHE A 261 3.31 -20.51 -3.49
CA PHE A 261 3.71 -20.26 -2.10
C PHE A 261 5.22 -19.98 -1.93
N PHE A 262 6.08 -20.79 -2.50
CA PHE A 262 7.53 -20.63 -2.35
C PHE A 262 8.07 -19.43 -3.15
N GLU A 263 7.52 -19.16 -4.31
CA GLU A 263 7.88 -17.97 -5.10
C GLU A 263 7.46 -16.69 -4.36
N GLU A 264 6.28 -16.66 -3.75
CA GLU A 264 5.80 -15.52 -2.95
C GLU A 264 6.69 -15.26 -1.73
N ILE A 265 7.10 -16.31 -1.00
CA ILE A 265 8.07 -16.18 0.09
C ILE A 265 9.40 -15.60 -0.43
N ALA A 266 9.90 -16.11 -1.54
CA ALA A 266 11.14 -15.63 -2.15
C ALA A 266 11.00 -14.16 -2.59
N LYS A 267 9.86 -13.79 -3.19
CA LYS A 267 9.53 -12.42 -3.60
C LYS A 267 9.63 -11.44 -2.43
N PHE A 268 8.96 -11.72 -1.31
CA PHE A 268 8.98 -10.81 -0.14
C PHE A 268 10.37 -10.71 0.50
N ARG A 269 11.14 -11.79 0.49
CA ARG A 269 12.54 -11.77 0.96
C ARG A 269 13.42 -10.92 0.04
N ALA A 270 13.30 -11.11 -1.27
CA ALA A 270 14.01 -10.32 -2.29
C ALA A 270 13.62 -8.84 -2.22
N ALA A 271 12.33 -8.53 -2.10
CA ALA A 271 11.82 -7.16 -1.99
C ALA A 271 12.51 -6.38 -0.86
N ARG A 272 12.57 -6.95 0.34
CA ARG A 272 13.22 -6.29 1.49
C ARG A 272 14.71 -6.05 1.24
N ARG A 273 15.40 -7.07 0.74
CA ARG A 273 16.85 -6.98 0.44
C ARG A 273 17.16 -5.95 -0.64
N MET A 274 16.40 -5.98 -1.74
CA MET A 274 16.61 -5.06 -2.87
C MET A 274 16.30 -3.61 -2.49
N TRP A 275 15.20 -3.36 -1.75
CA TRP A 275 14.88 -2.01 -1.29
C TRP A 275 15.96 -1.44 -0.38
N ALA A 276 16.47 -2.24 0.56
CA ALA A 276 17.56 -1.82 1.43
C ALA A 276 18.84 -1.44 0.64
N ALA A 277 19.13 -2.16 -0.44
CA ALA A 277 20.25 -1.83 -1.31
C ALA A 277 19.99 -0.53 -2.11
N ILE A 278 18.78 -0.38 -2.69
CA ILE A 278 18.37 0.81 -3.47
C ILE A 278 18.45 2.08 -2.60
N THR A 279 17.87 2.05 -1.41
CA THR A 279 17.87 3.21 -0.53
C THR A 279 19.27 3.58 -0.04
N LYS A 280 20.10 2.58 0.26
CA LYS A 280 21.51 2.78 0.62
C LYS A 280 22.29 3.39 -0.52
N GLU A 281 22.12 2.91 -1.76
CA GLU A 281 22.74 3.48 -2.98
C GLU A 281 22.37 4.95 -3.18
N LEU A 282 21.13 5.34 -2.82
CA LEU A 282 20.62 6.70 -2.90
C LEU A 282 20.99 7.58 -1.68
N GLY A 283 21.85 7.09 -0.79
CA GLY A 283 22.41 7.89 0.30
C GLY A 283 21.73 7.72 1.66
N ALA A 284 20.80 6.78 1.82
CA ALA A 284 20.22 6.49 3.13
C ALA A 284 21.30 5.93 4.08
N THR A 285 21.36 6.47 5.29
CA THR A 285 22.26 6.04 6.37
C THR A 285 21.50 5.50 7.58
N ASP A 286 20.27 5.99 7.81
CA ASP A 286 19.40 5.48 8.89
C ASP A 286 18.81 4.10 8.50
N PRO A 287 19.04 3.05 9.30
CA PRO A 287 18.47 1.73 9.05
C PRO A 287 16.93 1.75 8.83
N LYS A 288 16.21 2.64 9.52
CA LYS A 288 14.74 2.76 9.36
C LYS A 288 14.33 3.28 8.00
N ALA A 289 15.15 4.10 7.33
CA ALA A 289 14.91 4.56 5.97
C ALA A 289 15.14 3.47 4.92
N MET A 290 15.90 2.42 5.26
CA MET A 290 16.21 1.29 4.39
C MET A 290 15.24 0.12 4.54
N MET A 291 14.33 0.17 5.53
CA MET A 291 13.36 -0.90 5.81
C MET A 291 12.18 -0.84 4.85
N LEU A 292 11.96 -1.90 4.09
CA LEU A 292 10.74 -2.06 3.29
C LEU A 292 9.60 -2.55 4.20
N ARG A 293 8.66 -1.66 4.47
CA ARG A 293 7.43 -1.97 5.21
C ARG A 293 6.29 -2.12 4.22
N PHE A 294 5.56 -3.21 4.32
CA PHE A 294 4.48 -3.46 3.40
C PHE A 294 3.34 -4.25 4.06
N HIS A 295 2.18 -4.15 3.46
CA HIS A 295 1.12 -5.14 3.62
C HIS A 295 0.98 -5.94 2.31
N THR A 296 0.31 -7.06 2.39
CA THR A 296 -0.04 -7.87 1.24
C THR A 296 -1.49 -8.28 1.31
N GLN A 297 -2.08 -8.51 0.16
CA GLN A 297 -3.44 -9.00 0.02
C GLN A 297 -3.44 -10.22 -0.90
N THR A 298 -4.29 -11.19 -0.60
CA THR A 298 -4.56 -12.30 -1.52
C THR A 298 -4.97 -11.75 -2.87
N GLY A 299 -4.34 -12.20 -3.94
CA GLY A 299 -4.66 -11.79 -5.30
C GLY A 299 -6.12 -12.12 -5.65
N GLY A 300 -6.88 -11.14 -6.14
CA GLY A 300 -8.23 -11.35 -6.63
C GLY A 300 -8.29 -12.41 -7.73
N SER A 301 -7.26 -12.44 -8.58
CA SER A 301 -7.08 -13.42 -9.66
C SER A 301 -6.91 -14.87 -9.18
N THR A 302 -6.64 -15.10 -7.88
CA THR A 302 -6.56 -16.46 -7.30
C THR A 302 -7.93 -17.03 -6.92
N LEU A 303 -8.96 -16.17 -6.82
CA LEU A 303 -10.30 -16.55 -6.41
C LEU A 303 -11.09 -17.09 -7.60
N THR A 304 -11.94 -18.08 -7.33
CA THR A 304 -12.75 -18.72 -8.39
C THR A 304 -14.23 -18.69 -8.05
N ALA A 305 -15.07 -18.45 -9.04
CA ALA A 305 -16.53 -18.53 -8.92
C ALA A 305 -17.05 -19.99 -8.81
N GLN A 306 -16.31 -20.93 -9.40
CA GLN A 306 -16.70 -22.35 -9.48
C GLN A 306 -16.63 -23.06 -8.12
N GLN A 307 -15.78 -22.59 -7.22
CA GLN A 307 -15.58 -23.19 -5.89
C GLN A 307 -15.49 -22.08 -4.82
N PRO A 308 -16.58 -21.34 -4.57
CA PRO A 308 -16.53 -20.15 -3.71
C PRO A 308 -16.12 -20.46 -2.26
N GLN A 309 -16.44 -21.65 -1.73
CA GLN A 309 -16.04 -22.04 -0.37
C GLN A 309 -14.51 -22.14 -0.21
N ASN A 310 -13.81 -22.54 -1.27
CA ASN A 310 -12.34 -22.64 -1.25
C ASN A 310 -11.65 -21.26 -1.20
N ASN A 311 -12.36 -20.18 -1.54
CA ASN A 311 -11.82 -18.84 -1.51
C ASN A 311 -11.50 -18.36 -0.07
N ILE A 312 -12.13 -18.98 0.95
CA ILE A 312 -11.80 -18.73 2.36
C ILE A 312 -10.37 -19.15 2.67
N MET A 313 -9.89 -20.20 2.02
CA MET A 313 -8.54 -20.73 2.21
C MET A 313 -7.50 -20.05 1.32
N ARG A 314 -7.92 -19.47 0.24
CA ARG A 314 -7.05 -18.72 -0.70
C ARG A 314 -6.80 -17.30 -0.22
#